data_0d67f5f67d451b43b88c747812b9c318
#
_entry.id   0d67f5f67d451b43b88c747812b9c318
#
_cell.length_a   1.000
_cell.length_b   1.000
_cell.length_c   1.000
_cell.angle_alpha   90.00
_cell.angle_beta   90.00
_cell.angle_gamma   90.00
#
_symmetry.space_group_name_H-M   'P 1'
#
loop_
_entity.id
_entity.type
_entity.pdbx_description
1 polymer ?
#
loop_
_entity_poly.entity_id
_entity_poly.type
_entity_poly.pdbx_seq_one_letter_code
_entity_poly.pdbx_strand_id
1 'polypeptide(L)'
;DASPEWVHRHIEQLKPVLQRNSDVVLCLQAGFIGVWGEWAFTDHFVRGPKTPEEHALRKEVMIALLDALPQNRQIALRTPMFKKRMFLDSYDDTLTLATAHNGSDMSRICAHNDCFGADASDMGTFTEAGAREFWQQETKYVMMGGETCQISRYCKCEPSLKDMEDYHWTYLSGPSNISDRWETDGCYDEILRRLGYRLIITDMHHTPKPQAGESFRMVLELRN
;
A
#
# COMPACT_ATOMS: atom_id res chain seq x y z
N ASP A 1 6.63 -23.31 -0.01
CA ASP A 1 5.37 -22.63 0.32
C ASP A 1 4.17 -23.56 0.22
N ALA A 2 2.95 -23.08 0.47
CA ALA A 2 1.73 -23.87 0.43
C ALA A 2 1.20 -23.99 -1.01
N SER A 3 0.50 -25.11 -1.31
CA SER A 3 -0.20 -25.25 -2.60
C SER A 3 -1.38 -24.27 -2.69
N PRO A 4 -1.89 -23.96 -3.90
CA PRO A 4 -3.05 -23.08 -4.08
C PRO A 4 -4.26 -23.48 -3.23
N GLU A 5 -4.56 -24.77 -3.12
CA GLU A 5 -5.68 -25.29 -2.33
C GLU A 5 -5.50 -24.98 -0.84
N TRP A 6 -4.28 -25.12 -0.31
CA TRP A 6 -3.98 -24.78 1.08
C TRP A 6 -4.00 -23.28 1.32
N VAL A 7 -3.52 -22.48 0.38
CA VAL A 7 -3.60 -21.02 0.44
C VAL A 7 -5.06 -20.57 0.55
N HIS A 8 -5.94 -21.05 -0.33
CA HIS A 8 -7.37 -20.74 -0.28
C HIS A 8 -8.02 -21.19 1.04
N ARG A 9 -7.69 -22.40 1.51
CA ARG A 9 -8.19 -22.88 2.80
C ARG A 9 -7.77 -21.99 3.97
N HIS A 10 -6.53 -21.53 4.00
CA HIS A 10 -6.05 -20.61 5.04
C HIS A 10 -6.77 -19.27 4.98
N ILE A 11 -6.99 -18.71 3.78
CA ILE A 11 -7.75 -17.46 3.60
C ILE A 11 -9.18 -17.62 4.13
N GLU A 12 -9.87 -18.71 3.78
CA GLU A 12 -11.22 -18.99 4.29
C GLU A 12 -11.27 -19.13 5.81
N GLN A 13 -10.26 -19.73 6.43
CA GLN A 13 -10.17 -19.82 7.90
C GLN A 13 -9.94 -18.45 8.56
N LEU A 14 -9.17 -17.57 7.92
CA LEU A 14 -8.89 -16.21 8.42
C LEU A 14 -10.03 -15.23 8.17
N LYS A 15 -10.82 -15.42 7.12
CA LYS A 15 -11.91 -14.53 6.71
C LYS A 15 -12.83 -14.10 7.87
N PRO A 16 -13.42 -14.98 8.70
CA PRO A 16 -14.28 -14.55 9.80
C PRO A 16 -13.53 -13.76 10.87
N VAL A 17 -12.24 -13.96 11.06
CA VAL A 17 -11.41 -13.18 11.99
C VAL A 17 -11.15 -11.78 11.44
N LEU A 18 -10.75 -11.68 10.17
CA LEU A 18 -10.49 -10.42 9.47
C LEU A 18 -11.74 -9.55 9.43
N GLN A 19 -12.90 -10.14 9.12
CA GLN A 19 -14.17 -9.41 9.07
C GLN A 19 -14.62 -8.89 10.44
N ARG A 20 -14.49 -9.70 11.50
CA ARG A 20 -14.87 -9.27 12.86
C ARG A 20 -13.97 -8.17 13.44
N ASN A 21 -12.71 -8.12 13.02
CA ASN A 21 -11.71 -7.18 13.53
C ASN A 21 -11.34 -6.12 12.49
N SER A 22 -12.18 -5.90 11.51
CA SER A 22 -11.88 -4.97 10.41
C SER A 22 -11.76 -3.52 10.85
N ASP A 23 -12.27 -3.15 12.00
CA ASP A 23 -12.16 -1.82 12.63
C ASP A 23 -10.72 -1.48 13.05
N VAL A 24 -9.91 -2.49 13.36
CA VAL A 24 -8.51 -2.33 13.76
C VAL A 24 -7.51 -2.74 12.67
N VAL A 25 -7.97 -3.27 11.54
CA VAL A 25 -7.13 -3.64 10.40
C VAL A 25 -7.03 -2.47 9.44
N LEU A 26 -5.85 -1.88 9.29
CA LEU A 26 -5.60 -0.83 8.31
C LEU A 26 -5.65 -1.39 6.88
N CYS A 27 -4.79 -2.37 6.59
CA CYS A 27 -4.77 -3.17 5.36
C CYS A 27 -4.23 -4.55 5.66
N LEU A 28 -4.42 -5.49 4.75
CA LEU A 28 -3.81 -6.82 4.82
C LEU A 28 -2.71 -6.91 3.76
N GLN A 29 -1.49 -7.22 4.17
CA GLN A 29 -0.42 -7.54 3.23
C GLN A 29 -0.73 -8.87 2.55
N ALA A 30 -0.67 -8.89 1.21
CA ALA A 30 -0.90 -10.09 0.41
C ALA A 30 0.31 -11.04 0.48
N GLY A 31 0.48 -11.68 1.63
CA GLY A 31 1.45 -12.74 1.83
C GLY A 31 1.06 -14.02 1.07
N PHE A 32 1.14 -15.17 1.70
CA PHE A 32 0.66 -16.49 1.26
C PHE A 32 1.41 -17.16 0.10
N ILE A 33 2.09 -16.44 -0.79
CA ILE A 33 2.80 -17.00 -1.95
C ILE A 33 4.29 -16.78 -1.81
N GLY A 34 5.07 -17.86 -1.98
CA GLY A 34 6.52 -17.84 -1.90
C GLY A 34 7.07 -17.99 -0.48
N VAL A 35 8.39 -18.16 -0.37
CA VAL A 35 9.07 -18.49 0.89
C VAL A 35 8.86 -17.43 1.97
N TRP A 36 8.82 -16.15 1.56
CA TRP A 36 8.64 -15.00 2.47
C TRP A 36 7.27 -14.32 2.32
N GLY A 37 6.36 -14.90 1.53
CA GLY A 37 5.09 -14.22 1.22
C GLY A 37 5.23 -13.07 0.22
N GLU A 38 6.35 -12.98 -0.48
CA GLU A 38 6.67 -11.90 -1.41
C GLU A 38 6.32 -12.23 -2.87
N TRP A 39 5.60 -13.31 -3.12
CA TRP A 39 5.16 -13.76 -4.44
C TRP A 39 6.28 -14.26 -5.37
N ALA A 40 7.48 -14.38 -4.83
CA ALA A 40 8.67 -14.94 -5.45
C ALA A 40 9.09 -16.25 -4.78
N PHE A 41 10.00 -17.01 -5.40
CA PHE A 41 10.58 -18.26 -4.84
C PHE A 41 9.51 -19.27 -4.39
N THR A 42 8.54 -19.52 -5.26
CA THR A 42 7.43 -20.46 -5.03
C THR A 42 7.64 -21.79 -5.74
N ASP A 43 7.12 -22.87 -5.17
CA ASP A 43 7.14 -24.22 -5.75
C ASP A 43 5.80 -24.59 -6.40
N HIS A 44 4.73 -23.87 -6.08
CA HIS A 44 3.36 -24.20 -6.48
C HIS A 44 2.74 -23.20 -7.46
N PHE A 45 3.34 -22.02 -7.61
CA PHE A 45 2.92 -21.03 -8.58
C PHE A 45 4.01 -20.87 -9.65
N VAL A 46 3.65 -20.45 -10.85
CA VAL A 46 4.63 -20.27 -11.94
C VAL A 46 5.75 -19.34 -11.49
N ARG A 47 7.01 -19.78 -11.61
CA ARG A 47 8.17 -18.96 -11.31
C ARG A 47 8.41 -17.96 -12.44
N GLY A 48 8.52 -16.66 -12.10
CA GLY A 48 8.74 -15.60 -13.06
C GLY A 48 7.64 -15.51 -14.14
N PRO A 49 6.35 -15.44 -13.75
CA PRO A 49 5.24 -15.46 -14.71
C PRO A 49 5.30 -14.23 -15.62
N LYS A 50 4.97 -14.43 -16.91
CA LYS A 50 5.05 -13.40 -17.95
C LYS A 50 3.71 -13.15 -18.66
N THR A 51 2.82 -14.14 -18.67
CA THR A 51 1.53 -14.03 -19.33
C THR A 51 0.37 -13.97 -18.34
N PRO A 52 -0.79 -13.44 -18.72
CA PRO A 52 -1.98 -13.44 -17.86
C PRO A 52 -2.37 -14.83 -17.36
N GLU A 53 -2.23 -15.86 -18.19
CA GLU A 53 -2.54 -17.26 -17.86
C GLU A 53 -1.60 -17.77 -16.76
N GLU A 54 -0.32 -17.40 -16.81
CA GLU A 54 0.67 -17.77 -15.80
C GLU A 54 0.44 -17.02 -14.46
N HIS A 55 -0.28 -15.90 -14.49
CA HIS A 55 -0.73 -15.18 -13.32
C HIS A 55 -2.10 -15.62 -12.78
N ALA A 56 -2.84 -16.50 -13.45
CA ALA A 56 -4.23 -16.83 -13.10
C ALA A 56 -4.38 -17.29 -11.64
N LEU A 57 -3.57 -18.24 -11.17
CA LEU A 57 -3.62 -18.71 -9.78
C LEU A 57 -3.30 -17.61 -8.76
N ARG A 58 -2.40 -16.68 -9.09
CA ARG A 58 -2.11 -15.52 -8.24
C ARG A 58 -3.30 -14.57 -8.18
N LYS A 59 -3.98 -14.35 -9.31
CA LYS A 59 -5.19 -13.53 -9.38
C LYS A 59 -6.31 -14.13 -8.54
N GLU A 60 -6.51 -15.45 -8.57
CA GLU A 60 -7.47 -16.15 -7.72
C GLU A 60 -7.20 -15.93 -6.23
N VAL A 61 -5.94 -16.00 -5.80
CA VAL A 61 -5.53 -15.70 -4.43
C VAL A 61 -5.83 -14.24 -4.07
N MET A 62 -5.53 -13.28 -4.96
CA MET A 62 -5.88 -11.87 -4.73
C MET A 62 -7.39 -11.67 -4.57
N ILE A 63 -8.20 -12.27 -5.43
CA ILE A 63 -9.66 -12.20 -5.35
C ILE A 63 -10.17 -12.79 -4.02
N ALA A 64 -9.62 -13.93 -3.60
CA ALA A 64 -9.97 -14.53 -2.31
C ALA A 64 -9.62 -13.63 -1.11
N LEU A 65 -8.47 -12.96 -1.16
CA LEU A 65 -8.06 -11.98 -0.13
C LEU A 65 -8.98 -10.75 -0.11
N LEU A 66 -9.35 -10.22 -1.28
CA LEU A 66 -10.30 -9.11 -1.42
C LEU A 66 -11.68 -9.48 -0.85
N ASP A 67 -12.13 -10.72 -1.05
CA ASP A 67 -13.39 -11.24 -0.49
C ASP A 67 -13.30 -11.51 1.03
N ALA A 68 -12.10 -11.74 1.55
CA ALA A 68 -11.89 -11.97 2.98
C ALA A 68 -12.01 -10.70 3.82
N LEU A 69 -11.90 -9.52 3.23
CA LEU A 69 -12.01 -8.21 3.91
C LEU A 69 -13.25 -7.44 3.45
N PRO A 70 -13.83 -6.58 4.31
CA PRO A 70 -14.87 -5.64 3.89
C PRO A 70 -14.40 -4.71 2.78
N GLN A 71 -15.36 -4.23 1.95
CA GLN A 71 -15.06 -3.39 0.78
C GLN A 71 -14.33 -2.07 1.10
N ASN A 72 -14.37 -1.62 2.36
CA ASN A 72 -13.66 -0.42 2.81
C ASN A 72 -12.26 -0.71 3.36
N ARG A 73 -11.70 -1.88 3.09
CA ARG A 73 -10.33 -2.27 3.46
C ARG A 73 -9.55 -2.66 2.22
N GLN A 74 -8.24 -2.42 2.27
CA GLN A 74 -7.33 -2.63 1.15
C GLN A 74 -6.41 -3.83 1.40
N ILE A 75 -5.92 -4.41 0.30
CA ILE A 75 -4.92 -5.47 0.27
C ILE A 75 -3.63 -4.88 -0.30
N ALA A 76 -2.55 -4.93 0.46
CA ALA A 76 -1.25 -4.44 0.03
C ALA A 76 -0.51 -5.52 -0.78
N LEU A 77 -0.31 -5.25 -2.05
CA LEU A 77 0.33 -6.17 -2.99
C LEU A 77 1.75 -5.70 -3.31
N ARG A 78 2.70 -6.64 -3.23
CA ARG A 78 4.08 -6.38 -3.62
C ARG A 78 4.17 -6.18 -5.14
N THR A 79 4.95 -5.21 -5.55
CA THR A 79 5.30 -4.75 -6.90
C THR A 79 4.13 -4.27 -7.77
N PRO A 80 4.31 -3.17 -8.50
CA PRO A 80 3.32 -2.69 -9.46
C PRO A 80 3.08 -3.68 -10.61
N MET A 81 4.12 -4.47 -10.95
CA MET A 81 4.05 -5.49 -11.99
C MET A 81 2.94 -6.51 -11.74
N PHE A 82 2.77 -7.01 -10.51
CA PHE A 82 1.72 -7.99 -10.21
C PHE A 82 0.32 -7.39 -10.36
N LYS A 83 0.10 -6.15 -9.91
CA LYS A 83 -1.18 -5.48 -10.12
C LYS A 83 -1.48 -5.32 -11.60
N LYS A 84 -0.51 -4.83 -12.38
CA LYS A 84 -0.64 -4.69 -13.84
C LYS A 84 -0.98 -6.02 -14.51
N ARG A 85 -0.18 -7.06 -14.28
CA ARG A 85 -0.32 -8.35 -14.95
C ARG A 85 -1.64 -9.08 -14.66
N MET A 86 -2.23 -8.84 -13.50
CA MET A 86 -3.47 -9.49 -13.09
C MET A 86 -4.72 -8.67 -13.40
N PHE A 87 -4.64 -7.34 -13.41
CA PHE A 87 -5.83 -6.50 -13.36
C PHE A 87 -5.85 -5.34 -14.36
N LEU A 88 -4.73 -5.02 -15.02
CA LEU A 88 -4.61 -3.85 -15.91
C LEU A 88 -4.10 -4.26 -17.29
N ASP A 89 -4.40 -3.44 -18.28
CA ASP A 89 -3.84 -3.58 -19.63
C ASP A 89 -2.48 -2.85 -19.72
N SER A 90 -2.36 -1.69 -19.07
CA SER A 90 -1.13 -0.90 -19.05
C SER A 90 -0.89 -0.21 -17.71
N TYR A 91 0.29 0.41 -17.54
CA TYR A 91 0.57 1.29 -16.41
C TYR A 91 -0.12 2.66 -16.49
N ASP A 92 -0.79 2.97 -17.61
CA ASP A 92 -1.60 4.18 -17.75
C ASP A 92 -3.00 4.02 -17.14
N ASP A 93 -3.41 2.77 -16.84
CA ASP A 93 -4.70 2.43 -16.23
C ASP A 93 -4.69 2.71 -14.72
N THR A 94 -4.37 3.94 -14.33
CA THR A 94 -4.30 4.35 -12.93
C THR A 94 -5.67 4.72 -12.37
N LEU A 95 -5.81 4.64 -11.05
CA LEU A 95 -6.96 5.20 -10.36
C LEU A 95 -7.06 6.71 -10.57
N THR A 96 -8.27 7.19 -10.58
CA THR A 96 -8.63 8.61 -10.66
C THR A 96 -9.51 8.99 -9.47
N LEU A 97 -9.75 10.27 -9.26
CA LEU A 97 -10.70 10.73 -8.23
C LEU A 97 -12.10 10.09 -8.38
N ALA A 98 -12.52 9.80 -9.60
CA ALA A 98 -13.83 9.20 -9.89
C ALA A 98 -13.86 7.68 -9.58
N THR A 99 -12.72 6.99 -9.67
CA THR A 99 -12.63 5.54 -9.46
C THR A 99 -12.03 5.16 -8.09
N ALA A 100 -11.37 6.10 -7.43
CA ALA A 100 -10.89 5.92 -6.07
C ALA A 100 -12.07 5.65 -5.11
N HIS A 101 -11.87 4.75 -4.17
CA HIS A 101 -12.86 4.45 -3.12
C HIS A 101 -14.23 3.95 -3.60
N ASN A 102 -14.37 3.51 -4.85
CA ASN A 102 -15.62 3.00 -5.40
C ASN A 102 -15.94 1.54 -5.01
N GLY A 103 -15.06 0.90 -4.23
CA GLY A 103 -15.20 -0.49 -3.76
C GLY A 103 -14.84 -1.55 -4.80
N SER A 104 -14.38 -1.15 -6.00
CA SER A 104 -13.87 -2.12 -6.99
C SER A 104 -12.57 -2.76 -6.51
N ASP A 105 -12.23 -3.93 -7.05
CA ASP A 105 -10.97 -4.61 -6.75
C ASP A 105 -9.78 -3.70 -6.96
N MET A 106 -9.79 -2.93 -8.04
CA MET A 106 -8.73 -1.98 -8.37
C MET A 106 -8.50 -0.92 -7.30
N SER A 107 -9.57 -0.35 -6.75
CA SER A 107 -9.52 0.66 -5.70
C SER A 107 -9.15 0.10 -4.32
N ARG A 108 -9.07 -1.23 -4.21
CA ARG A 108 -8.78 -1.96 -2.98
C ARG A 108 -7.41 -2.65 -2.97
N ILE A 109 -6.71 -2.68 -4.11
CA ILE A 109 -5.34 -3.21 -4.19
C ILE A 109 -4.37 -2.05 -4.03
N CYS A 110 -3.73 -1.97 -2.87
CA CYS A 110 -2.75 -0.94 -2.55
C CYS A 110 -1.31 -1.46 -2.70
N ALA A 111 -0.33 -0.60 -2.47
CA ALA A 111 1.07 -0.86 -2.76
C ALA A 111 1.86 -1.34 -1.53
N HIS A 112 2.78 -2.30 -1.73
CA HIS A 112 3.72 -2.75 -0.72
C HIS A 112 5.13 -2.90 -1.31
N ASN A 113 6.12 -2.26 -0.68
CA ASN A 113 7.52 -2.34 -1.06
C ASN A 113 8.32 -3.07 0.03
N ASP A 114 8.67 -4.33 -0.20
CA ASP A 114 9.34 -5.17 0.81
C ASP A 114 10.80 -4.82 1.06
N CYS A 115 11.44 -4.07 0.16
CA CYS A 115 12.85 -3.71 0.27
C CYS A 115 13.12 -2.24 -0.08
N PHE A 116 12.36 -1.35 0.52
CA PHE A 116 12.50 0.09 0.35
C PHE A 116 13.94 0.56 0.54
N GLY A 117 14.46 1.30 -0.42
CA GLY A 117 15.79 1.91 -0.37
C GLY A 117 16.97 0.92 -0.44
N ALA A 118 16.74 -0.34 -0.80
CA ALA A 118 17.80 -1.36 -0.83
C ALA A 118 18.79 -1.17 -1.98
N ASP A 119 18.29 -0.90 -3.17
CA ASP A 119 19.07 -0.61 -4.38
C ASP A 119 18.25 0.25 -5.37
N ALA A 120 18.72 0.40 -6.60
CA ALA A 120 18.04 1.20 -7.63
C ALA A 120 16.65 0.65 -8.02
N SER A 121 16.38 -0.62 -7.78
CA SER A 121 15.13 -1.31 -8.10
C SER A 121 14.30 -1.68 -6.88
N ASP A 122 14.78 -1.37 -5.68
CA ASP A 122 14.25 -1.87 -4.41
C ASP A 122 14.11 -3.40 -4.44
N MET A 123 15.23 -4.08 -4.71
CA MET A 123 15.35 -5.54 -4.79
C MET A 123 14.28 -6.18 -5.70
N GLY A 124 14.04 -5.56 -6.85
CA GLY A 124 13.12 -6.08 -7.86
C GLY A 124 11.67 -5.62 -7.72
N THR A 125 11.38 -4.64 -6.88
CA THR A 125 10.08 -3.98 -6.82
C THR A 125 9.79 -3.23 -8.11
N PHE A 126 10.78 -2.52 -8.66
CA PHE A 126 10.67 -1.74 -9.88
C PHE A 126 11.54 -2.32 -11.00
N THR A 127 11.01 -3.27 -11.75
CA THR A 127 11.74 -3.97 -12.83
C THR A 127 11.28 -3.59 -14.23
N GLU A 128 10.15 -2.92 -14.38
CA GLU A 128 9.58 -2.53 -15.68
C GLU A 128 9.54 -1.01 -15.84
N ALA A 129 9.69 -0.54 -17.06
CA ALA A 129 9.47 0.86 -17.40
C ALA A 129 8.02 1.28 -17.10
N GLY A 130 7.83 2.49 -16.54
CA GLY A 130 6.53 3.01 -16.15
C GLY A 130 6.03 2.53 -14.76
N ALA A 131 6.71 1.56 -14.13
CA ALA A 131 6.30 1.02 -12.84
C ALA A 131 6.38 2.05 -11.70
N ARG A 132 7.38 2.92 -11.73
CA ARG A 132 7.55 3.99 -10.74
C ARG A 132 6.49 5.08 -10.92
N GLU A 133 6.31 5.53 -12.13
CA GLU A 133 5.32 6.54 -12.51
C GLU A 133 3.90 6.05 -12.19
N PHE A 134 3.61 4.77 -12.43
CA PHE A 134 2.35 4.15 -12.05
C PHE A 134 2.10 4.27 -10.54
N TRP A 135 3.05 3.84 -9.68
CA TRP A 135 2.84 3.96 -8.23
C TRP A 135 2.75 5.42 -7.76
N GLN A 136 3.48 6.36 -8.35
CA GLN A 136 3.35 7.79 -8.05
C GLN A 136 1.93 8.33 -8.28
N GLN A 137 1.21 7.81 -9.28
CA GLN A 137 -0.19 8.19 -9.53
C GLN A 137 -1.17 7.39 -8.68
N GLU A 138 -0.97 6.09 -8.60
CA GLU A 138 -1.87 5.14 -7.93
C GLU A 138 -1.95 5.40 -6.42
N THR A 139 -0.82 5.65 -5.76
CA THR A 139 -0.73 5.87 -4.32
C THR A 139 -1.27 7.22 -3.83
N LYS A 140 -1.72 8.08 -4.72
CA LYS A 140 -2.58 9.22 -4.37
C LYS A 140 -3.95 8.77 -3.83
N TYR A 141 -4.36 7.54 -4.15
CA TYR A 141 -5.71 7.04 -3.90
C TYR A 141 -5.74 5.74 -3.09
N VAL A 142 -4.64 4.99 -3.07
CA VAL A 142 -4.50 3.77 -2.27
C VAL A 142 -3.30 3.91 -1.33
N MET A 143 -3.29 3.13 -0.26
CA MET A 143 -2.18 3.15 0.69
C MET A 143 -0.88 2.70 0.03
N MET A 144 0.22 3.25 0.50
CA MET A 144 1.58 2.81 0.23
C MET A 144 2.24 2.44 1.54
N GLY A 145 2.79 1.27 1.61
CA GLY A 145 3.57 0.84 2.75
C GLY A 145 4.70 -0.10 2.36
N GLY A 146 5.40 -0.59 3.33
CA GLY A 146 6.49 -1.51 3.08
C GLY A 146 7.41 -1.68 4.26
N GLU A 147 8.54 -2.29 3.97
CA GLU A 147 9.61 -2.54 4.91
C GLU A 147 10.99 -2.34 4.27
N THR A 148 12.00 -2.36 5.10
CA THR A 148 13.39 -2.19 4.67
C THR A 148 14.14 -3.49 4.88
N CYS A 149 15.00 -3.87 3.92
CA CYS A 149 15.72 -5.14 3.99
C CYS A 149 17.24 -5.00 4.10
N GLN A 150 17.81 -3.88 3.67
CA GLN A 150 19.26 -3.63 3.79
C GLN A 150 19.58 -2.14 3.76
N ILE A 151 20.71 -1.78 4.36
CA ILE A 151 21.25 -0.42 4.32
C ILE A 151 22.01 -0.21 3.00
N SER A 152 21.68 0.89 2.32
CA SER A 152 22.32 1.31 1.08
C SER A 152 22.48 2.84 0.99
N ARG A 153 22.99 3.32 -0.14
CA ARG A 153 22.98 4.76 -0.44
C ARG A 153 21.57 5.33 -0.68
N TYR A 154 20.61 4.48 -1.07
CA TYR A 154 19.24 4.87 -1.38
C TYR A 154 18.38 5.05 -0.11
N CYS A 155 18.80 4.51 1.04
CA CYS A 155 18.13 4.70 2.32
C CYS A 155 18.68 5.87 3.16
N LYS A 156 19.48 6.79 2.57
CA LYS A 156 19.87 8.03 3.21
C LYS A 156 18.68 8.97 3.34
N CYS A 157 18.77 9.98 4.20
CA CYS A 157 17.68 10.91 4.49
C CYS A 157 17.05 11.52 3.23
N GLU A 158 17.86 12.15 2.36
CA GLU A 158 17.37 12.84 1.17
C GLU A 158 16.61 11.91 0.22
N PRO A 159 17.18 10.77 -0.28
CA PRO A 159 16.45 9.88 -1.15
C PRO A 159 15.24 9.22 -0.47
N SER A 160 15.31 8.90 0.83
CA SER A 160 14.17 8.31 1.54
C SER A 160 13.01 9.29 1.66
N LEU A 161 13.24 10.54 2.06
CA LEU A 161 12.21 11.56 2.16
C LEU A 161 11.56 11.84 0.81
N LYS A 162 12.39 11.91 -0.25
CA LYS A 162 11.88 12.13 -1.61
C LYS A 162 11.03 10.96 -2.10
N ASP A 163 11.47 9.74 -1.90
CA ASP A 163 10.73 8.54 -2.29
C ASP A 163 9.39 8.46 -1.53
N MET A 164 9.40 8.71 -0.22
CA MET A 164 8.19 8.73 0.60
C MET A 164 7.20 9.81 0.17
N GLU A 165 7.69 10.98 -0.26
CA GLU A 165 6.86 12.05 -0.81
C GLU A 165 6.29 11.64 -2.18
N ASP A 166 7.13 11.14 -3.10
CA ASP A 166 6.75 10.76 -4.46
C ASP A 166 5.69 9.64 -4.49
N TYR A 167 5.75 8.70 -3.54
CA TYR A 167 4.82 7.56 -3.44
C TYR A 167 3.79 7.69 -2.31
N HIS A 168 3.65 8.84 -1.68
CA HIS A 168 2.60 9.13 -0.68
C HIS A 168 2.55 8.08 0.45
N TRP A 169 3.71 7.74 1.02
CA TRP A 169 3.83 6.67 2.01
C TRP A 169 2.90 6.84 3.20
N THR A 170 2.11 5.81 3.47
CA THR A 170 1.13 5.76 4.56
C THR A 170 1.72 5.17 5.83
N TYR A 171 2.47 4.07 5.71
CA TYR A 171 3.06 3.36 6.84
C TYR A 171 4.39 2.72 6.44
N LEU A 172 5.21 2.42 7.46
CA LEU A 172 6.42 1.62 7.33
C LEU A 172 6.41 0.56 8.42
N SER A 173 6.69 -0.70 8.07
CA SER A 173 6.77 -1.81 9.02
C SER A 173 7.96 -1.64 9.95
N GLY A 174 7.72 -1.71 11.25
CA GLY A 174 8.60 -1.87 12.38
C GLY A 174 10.01 -1.27 12.36
N PRO A 175 10.68 -1.27 13.51
CA PRO A 175 12.07 -0.82 13.59
C PRO A 175 12.98 -1.78 12.80
N SER A 176 13.87 -1.21 12.00
CA SER A 176 14.85 -1.90 11.18
C SER A 176 16.20 -1.21 11.30
N ASN A 177 17.26 -1.83 10.81
CA ASN A 177 18.59 -1.22 10.75
C ASN A 177 18.61 0.13 10.02
N ILE A 178 17.62 0.40 9.18
CA ILE A 178 17.47 1.69 8.49
C ILE A 178 16.93 2.76 9.43
N SER A 179 16.07 2.42 10.39
CA SER A 179 15.63 3.37 11.42
C SER A 179 16.80 3.93 12.19
N ASP A 180 17.73 3.07 12.61
CA ASP A 180 18.97 3.49 13.29
C ASP A 180 19.82 4.40 12.41
N ARG A 181 19.82 4.15 11.09
CA ARG A 181 20.50 5.01 10.11
C ARG A 181 19.87 6.39 10.03
N TRP A 182 18.55 6.48 9.96
CA TRP A 182 17.83 7.76 9.93
C TRP A 182 17.96 8.54 11.23
N GLU A 183 18.01 7.85 12.38
CA GLU A 183 18.34 8.50 13.67
C GLU A 183 19.73 9.11 13.62
N THR A 184 20.73 8.36 13.16
CA THR A 184 22.12 8.82 13.03
C THR A 184 22.26 9.98 12.05
N ASP A 185 21.55 9.92 10.91
CA ASP A 185 21.56 10.96 9.88
C ASP A 185 20.63 12.16 10.22
N GLY A 186 19.80 12.05 11.29
CA GLY A 186 18.99 13.14 11.83
C GLY A 186 17.63 13.39 11.17
N CYS A 187 17.11 12.46 10.35
CA CYS A 187 15.81 12.61 9.67
C CYS A 187 14.70 11.67 10.19
N TYR A 188 14.96 10.84 11.18
CA TYR A 188 13.97 9.86 11.67
C TYR A 188 12.66 10.53 12.12
N ASP A 189 12.74 11.57 12.95
CA ASP A 189 11.56 12.29 13.41
C ASP A 189 10.78 12.98 12.27
N GLU A 190 11.48 13.43 11.23
CA GLU A 190 10.84 14.02 10.06
C GLU A 190 10.08 12.96 9.27
N ILE A 191 10.68 11.78 9.06
CA ILE A 191 10.04 10.64 8.41
C ILE A 191 8.78 10.25 9.18
N LEU A 192 8.86 10.06 10.50
CA LEU A 192 7.69 9.72 11.32
C LEU A 192 6.57 10.76 11.24
N ARG A 193 6.91 12.04 11.14
CA ARG A 193 5.91 13.11 11.01
C ARG A 193 5.25 13.16 9.63
N ARG A 194 5.93 12.68 8.59
CA ARG A 194 5.44 12.74 7.20
C ARG A 194 4.74 11.47 6.74
N LEU A 195 4.89 10.36 7.45
CA LEU A 195 4.16 9.14 7.14
C LEU A 195 2.65 9.33 7.33
N GLY A 196 1.87 8.88 6.34
CA GLY A 196 0.42 9.01 6.33
C GLY A 196 -0.06 10.43 6.06
N TYR A 197 -1.23 10.76 6.60
CA TYR A 197 -1.82 12.09 6.47
C TYR A 197 -1.75 12.85 7.78
N ARG A 198 -1.73 14.20 7.69
CA ARG A 198 -1.74 15.08 8.86
C ARG A 198 -2.61 16.30 8.61
N LEU A 199 -3.88 16.17 8.94
CA LEU A 199 -4.86 17.23 8.75
C LEU A 199 -4.61 18.35 9.75
N ILE A 200 -4.45 19.58 9.24
CA ILE A 200 -4.28 20.82 10.00
C ILE A 200 -5.45 21.72 9.68
N ILE A 201 -6.14 22.24 10.71
CA ILE A 201 -7.11 23.31 10.52
C ILE A 201 -6.33 24.61 10.35
N THR A 202 -6.40 25.20 9.14
CA THR A 202 -5.70 26.44 8.80
C THR A 202 -6.56 27.67 9.05
N ASP A 203 -7.88 27.52 8.93
CA ASP A 203 -8.83 28.58 9.21
C ASP A 203 -10.20 28.04 9.64
N MET A 204 -10.94 28.85 10.40
CA MET A 204 -12.28 28.54 10.88
C MET A 204 -13.16 29.78 10.89
N HIS A 205 -14.24 29.75 10.12
CA HIS A 205 -15.27 30.76 10.12
C HIS A 205 -16.57 30.19 10.69
N HIS A 206 -17.25 30.94 11.55
CA HIS A 206 -18.53 30.53 12.13
C HIS A 206 -19.50 31.69 12.28
N THR A 207 -20.77 31.37 12.50
CA THR A 207 -21.79 32.35 12.82
C THR A 207 -21.36 33.19 14.03
N PRO A 208 -21.24 34.54 13.94
CA PRO A 208 -20.62 35.37 14.98
C PRO A 208 -21.29 35.36 16.36
N LYS A 209 -22.61 35.15 16.37
CA LYS A 209 -23.41 35.14 17.63
C LYS A 209 -24.50 34.08 17.50
N PRO A 210 -24.15 32.77 17.67
CA PRO A 210 -25.13 31.71 17.57
C PRO A 210 -26.13 31.80 18.71
N GLN A 211 -27.42 31.58 18.42
CA GLN A 211 -28.48 31.49 19.39
C GLN A 211 -28.96 30.07 19.53
N ALA A 212 -29.36 29.69 20.76
CA ALA A 212 -29.89 28.36 21.00
C ALA A 212 -31.18 28.13 20.17
N GLY A 213 -31.22 27.03 19.40
CA GLY A 213 -32.34 26.67 18.52
C GLY A 213 -32.27 27.23 17.10
N GLU A 214 -31.26 28.05 16.77
CA GLU A 214 -31.01 28.54 15.41
C GLU A 214 -29.95 27.72 14.66
N SER A 215 -29.90 27.91 13.34
CA SER A 215 -28.86 27.28 12.51
C SER A 215 -27.48 27.85 12.83
N PHE A 216 -26.55 26.97 13.11
CA PHE A 216 -25.13 27.29 13.29
C PHE A 216 -24.37 26.87 12.03
N ARG A 217 -23.74 27.81 11.33
CA ARG A 217 -22.86 27.54 10.19
C ARG A 217 -21.42 27.65 10.62
N MET A 218 -20.65 26.58 10.29
CA MET A 218 -19.20 26.55 10.46
C MET A 218 -18.54 26.13 9.15
N VAL A 219 -17.48 26.81 8.76
CA VAL A 219 -16.63 26.47 7.62
C VAL A 219 -15.23 26.24 8.16
N LEU A 220 -14.66 25.09 7.89
CA LEU A 220 -13.29 24.74 8.25
C LEU A 220 -12.45 24.66 6.98
N GLU A 221 -11.29 25.28 7.00
CA GLU A 221 -10.25 25.11 6.02
C GLU A 221 -9.25 24.07 6.53
N LEU A 222 -9.06 23.00 5.76
CA LEU A 222 -8.16 21.90 6.12
C LEU A 222 -7.01 21.83 5.11
N ARG A 223 -5.81 21.61 5.65
CA ARG A 223 -4.60 21.31 4.86
C ARG A 223 -4.04 19.96 5.29
N ASN A 224 -3.63 19.16 4.30
CA ASN A 224 -2.81 17.97 4.50
C ASN A 224 -1.38 18.26 4.10
#